data_a3edc691ed15b3c7402d563a40f557f0
#
_entry.id   a3edc691ed15b3c7402d563a40f557f0
#
_cell.length_a   1.000
_cell.length_b   1.000
_cell.length_c   1.000
_cell.angle_alpha   90.00
_cell.angle_beta   90.00
_cell.angle_gamma   90.00
#
_symmetry.space_group_name_H-M   'P 1'
#
loop_
_entity.id
_entity.type
_entity.pdbx_description
1 polymer ?
#
loop_
_entity_poly.entity_id
_entity_poly.type
_entity_poly.pdbx_seq_one_letter_code
_entity_poly.pdbx_strand_id
1 'polypeptide(L)'
;RYVRENCPDLLVRSSLFKLSPAVEAAIEIGFIGPDIDTLAELTEQAQRIMASIPEVGDIRNSWGNAVPIWTPVYSQEKGPRLGITRSAMAQQMNIATSGYRLGEFRYKDRLMPILLVDENLTDFSLDNLRSIPIYSPSGKVYPLEQVTERFDFDYRYGVVKRYNRERVMMAQCDPVRGANTKRAFAEVFSRIESEVRLPEGYTMKVFGEQQSQE
;
A
#
# COMPACT_ATOMS: atom_id res chain seq x y z
N ARG A 1 -0.95 -24.26 0.15
CA ARG A 1 0.25 -24.91 -0.42
C ARG A 1 0.30 -24.70 -1.94
N TYR A 2 -0.71 -25.16 -2.70
CA TYR A 2 -0.75 -25.05 -4.16
C TYR A 2 -0.48 -23.63 -4.70
N VAL A 3 -1.13 -22.58 -4.13
CA VAL A 3 -0.97 -21.21 -4.63
C VAL A 3 0.44 -20.68 -4.35
N ARG A 4 1.04 -21.00 -3.19
CA ARG A 4 2.43 -20.59 -2.89
C ARG A 4 3.47 -21.25 -3.80
N GLU A 5 3.19 -22.48 -4.26
CA GLU A 5 4.10 -23.23 -5.16
C GLU A 5 3.96 -22.79 -6.63
N ASN A 6 2.76 -22.37 -7.05
CA ASN A 6 2.47 -22.05 -8.45
C ASN A 6 2.38 -20.55 -8.75
N CYS A 7 2.26 -19.70 -7.72
CA CYS A 7 2.11 -18.25 -7.85
C CYS A 7 3.01 -17.55 -6.81
N PRO A 8 4.35 -17.57 -6.98
CA PRO A 8 5.29 -17.05 -5.99
C PRO A 8 5.14 -15.54 -5.74
N ASP A 9 4.63 -14.80 -6.72
CA ASP A 9 4.43 -13.35 -6.64
C ASP A 9 3.16 -12.95 -5.86
N LEU A 10 2.34 -13.92 -5.45
CA LEU A 10 1.12 -13.64 -4.71
C LEU A 10 1.33 -13.78 -3.20
N LEU A 11 0.91 -12.76 -2.46
CA LEU A 11 0.81 -12.78 -1.01
C LEU A 11 -0.48 -13.51 -0.61
N VAL A 12 -0.36 -14.80 -0.29
CA VAL A 12 -1.51 -15.66 0.01
C VAL A 12 -1.73 -15.75 1.51
N ARG A 13 -2.90 -15.34 1.95
CA ARG A 13 -3.38 -15.46 3.32
C ARG A 13 -4.56 -16.43 3.39
N SER A 14 -4.50 -17.35 4.34
CA SER A 14 -5.62 -18.22 4.69
C SER A 14 -5.95 -18.01 6.17
N SER A 15 -7.15 -17.56 6.48
CA SER A 15 -7.60 -17.34 7.86
C SER A 15 -8.92 -18.05 8.10
N LEU A 16 -9.12 -18.52 9.33
CA LEU A 16 -10.42 -18.99 9.78
C LEU A 16 -11.35 -17.79 10.00
N PHE A 17 -12.65 -18.01 9.80
CA PHE A 17 -13.66 -17.01 10.12
C PHE A 17 -13.64 -16.73 11.62
N LYS A 18 -13.41 -15.47 12.00
CA LYS A 18 -13.40 -15.00 13.39
C LYS A 18 -14.79 -14.47 13.74
N LEU A 19 -15.35 -14.93 14.86
CA LEU A 19 -16.66 -14.48 15.38
C LEU A 19 -16.52 -13.28 16.34
N SER A 20 -15.29 -12.84 16.63
CA SER A 20 -15.01 -11.70 17.53
C SER A 20 -14.90 -10.38 16.75
N PRO A 21 -15.02 -9.20 17.43
CA PRO A 21 -14.82 -7.91 16.81
C PRO A 21 -13.50 -7.86 16.03
N ALA A 22 -13.52 -7.17 14.89
CA ALA A 22 -12.46 -7.23 13.87
C ALA A 22 -11.11 -6.69 14.36
N VAL A 23 -10.30 -7.57 14.95
CA VAL A 23 -8.85 -7.37 15.03
C VAL A 23 -8.21 -7.98 13.78
N GLU A 24 -7.29 -7.28 13.16
CA GLU A 24 -6.64 -7.75 11.94
C GLU A 24 -5.71 -8.94 12.21
N ALA A 25 -5.07 -8.96 13.38
CA ALA A 25 -4.24 -10.06 13.87
C ALA A 25 -4.46 -10.30 15.37
N ALA A 26 -4.13 -11.49 15.85
CA ALA A 26 -4.20 -11.82 17.28
C ALA A 26 -3.13 -11.07 18.08
N ILE A 27 -1.96 -10.87 17.48
CA ILE A 27 -0.83 -10.16 18.08
C ILE A 27 -0.48 -8.99 17.15
N GLU A 28 -0.54 -7.77 17.68
CA GLU A 28 -0.23 -6.54 16.96
C GLU A 28 0.63 -5.64 17.83
N ILE A 29 1.83 -5.32 17.37
CA ILE A 29 2.73 -4.40 18.04
C ILE A 29 2.97 -3.22 17.12
N GLY A 30 2.49 -2.04 17.52
CA GLY A 30 2.54 -0.82 16.72
C GLY A 30 3.69 0.09 17.15
N PHE A 31 4.37 0.62 16.16
CA PHE A 31 5.35 1.69 16.30
C PHE A 31 4.72 2.98 15.84
N ILE A 32 4.81 4.01 16.68
CA ILE A 32 4.20 5.32 16.47
C ILE A 32 5.32 6.35 16.32
N GLY A 33 5.27 7.17 15.28
CA GLY A 33 6.30 8.19 15.05
C GLY A 33 6.10 9.00 13.75
N PRO A 34 6.94 10.02 13.53
CA PRO A 34 6.74 10.98 12.46
C PRO A 34 7.20 10.50 11.07
N ASP A 35 8.24 9.66 10.99
CA ASP A 35 8.86 9.27 9.74
C ASP A 35 8.42 7.87 9.28
N ILE A 36 8.13 7.73 7.99
CA ILE A 36 7.61 6.49 7.39
C ILE A 36 8.70 5.43 7.29
N ASP A 37 9.90 5.82 6.89
CA ASP A 37 11.00 4.88 6.64
C ASP A 37 11.49 4.29 7.96
N THR A 38 11.63 5.12 8.99
CA THR A 38 11.96 4.66 10.35
C THR A 38 10.88 3.72 10.92
N LEU A 39 9.59 4.01 10.69
CA LEU A 39 8.50 3.11 11.11
C LEU A 39 8.57 1.77 10.37
N ALA A 40 8.90 1.79 9.08
CA ALA A 40 9.08 0.58 8.29
C ALA A 40 10.24 -0.26 8.81
N GLU A 41 11.40 0.36 9.09
CA GLU A 41 12.58 -0.33 9.66
C GLU A 41 12.29 -0.97 11.03
N LEU A 42 11.64 -0.23 11.95
CA LEU A 42 11.26 -0.77 13.26
C LEU A 42 10.29 -1.94 13.12
N THR A 43 9.30 -1.80 12.23
CA THR A 43 8.33 -2.86 11.98
C THR A 43 8.98 -4.10 11.37
N GLU A 44 9.92 -3.92 10.44
CA GLU A 44 10.67 -5.02 9.84
C GLU A 44 11.57 -5.74 10.86
N GLN A 45 12.21 -5.00 11.77
CA GLN A 45 12.96 -5.60 12.87
C GLN A 45 12.05 -6.48 13.74
N ALA A 46 10.88 -5.96 14.13
CA ALA A 46 9.89 -6.73 14.87
C ALA A 46 9.39 -7.97 14.10
N GLN A 47 9.14 -7.85 12.80
CA GLN A 47 8.75 -8.99 11.95
C GLN A 47 9.85 -10.07 11.89
N ARG A 48 11.12 -9.68 11.82
CA ARG A 48 12.25 -10.65 11.86
C ARG A 48 12.30 -11.39 13.20
N ILE A 49 12.06 -10.69 14.31
CA ILE A 49 11.97 -11.32 15.63
C ILE A 49 10.80 -12.31 15.67
N MET A 50 9.60 -11.88 15.23
CA MET A 50 8.43 -12.75 15.14
C MET A 50 8.71 -14.00 14.29
N ALA A 51 9.40 -13.84 13.15
CA ALA A 51 9.73 -14.97 12.26
C ALA A 51 10.66 -16.02 12.90
N SER A 52 11.41 -15.66 13.93
CA SER A 52 12.27 -16.57 14.68
C SER A 52 11.52 -17.37 15.75
N ILE A 53 10.25 -17.06 16.02
CA ILE A 53 9.43 -17.71 17.06
C ILE A 53 8.54 -18.77 16.41
N PRO A 54 8.73 -20.06 16.71
CA PRO A 54 7.98 -21.17 16.06
C PRO A 54 6.47 -21.16 16.35
N GLU A 55 6.05 -20.52 17.44
CA GLU A 55 4.66 -20.48 17.89
C GLU A 55 3.78 -19.48 17.14
N VAL A 56 4.38 -18.63 16.27
CA VAL A 56 3.66 -17.63 15.49
C VAL A 56 3.87 -17.80 14.00
N GLY A 57 2.94 -17.28 13.22
CA GLY A 57 2.95 -17.32 11.76
C GLY A 57 2.14 -16.19 11.16
N ASP A 58 1.98 -16.17 9.84
CA ASP A 58 1.26 -15.15 9.10
C ASP A 58 1.75 -13.72 9.42
N ILE A 59 3.10 -13.59 9.42
CA ILE A 59 3.78 -12.35 9.82
C ILE A 59 3.63 -11.32 8.69
N ARG A 60 3.19 -10.12 9.07
CA ARG A 60 2.92 -9.03 8.12
C ARG A 60 3.00 -7.67 8.82
N ASN A 61 2.91 -6.59 8.05
CA ASN A 61 2.68 -5.26 8.59
C ASN A 61 1.27 -4.76 8.24
N SER A 62 0.81 -3.74 8.96
CA SER A 62 -0.53 -3.18 8.81
C SER A 62 -0.71 -2.26 7.61
N TRP A 63 0.37 -1.87 6.92
CA TRP A 63 0.31 -1.01 5.73
C TRP A 63 0.41 -1.79 4.43
N GLY A 64 0.77 -3.09 4.49
CA GLY A 64 1.04 -3.93 3.34
C GLY A 64 2.40 -3.64 2.71
N ASN A 65 2.58 -4.04 1.46
CA ASN A 65 3.81 -3.77 0.72
C ASN A 65 3.78 -2.36 0.12
N ALA A 66 4.93 -1.71 0.11
CA ALA A 66 5.11 -0.52 -0.71
C ALA A 66 4.99 -0.91 -2.19
N VAL A 67 4.27 -0.09 -2.94
CA VAL A 67 4.06 -0.29 -4.37
C VAL A 67 4.93 0.67 -5.18
N PRO A 68 5.49 0.24 -6.33
CA PRO A 68 6.25 1.12 -7.19
C PRO A 68 5.34 2.18 -7.80
N ILE A 69 5.82 3.42 -7.82
CA ILE A 69 5.11 4.57 -8.41
C ILE A 69 6.03 5.27 -9.39
N TRP A 70 5.51 5.49 -10.60
CA TRP A 70 6.13 6.36 -11.59
C TRP A 70 5.43 7.71 -11.58
N THR A 71 6.20 8.78 -11.36
CA THR A 71 5.68 10.15 -11.35
C THR A 71 6.30 10.93 -12.50
N PRO A 72 5.54 11.24 -13.57
CA PRO A 72 6.03 12.11 -14.64
C PRO A 72 6.14 13.55 -14.15
N VAL A 73 7.31 14.14 -14.31
CA VAL A 73 7.57 15.52 -13.96
C VAL A 73 7.27 16.41 -15.17
N TYR A 74 6.23 17.22 -15.06
CA TYR A 74 5.81 18.14 -16.13
C TYR A 74 6.90 19.15 -16.46
N SER A 75 7.21 19.34 -17.75
CA SER A 75 8.18 20.33 -18.20
C SER A 75 7.52 21.71 -18.37
N GLN A 76 8.00 22.69 -17.60
CA GLN A 76 7.55 24.07 -17.67
C GLN A 76 7.96 24.76 -18.99
N GLU A 77 8.91 24.19 -19.72
CA GLU A 77 9.36 24.70 -21.00
C GLU A 77 8.62 24.05 -22.18
N LYS A 78 8.60 22.71 -22.20
CA LYS A 78 8.01 21.93 -23.31
C LYS A 78 6.50 22.02 -23.35
N GLY A 79 5.84 21.87 -22.18
CA GLY A 79 4.37 21.87 -22.09
C GLY A 79 3.71 23.11 -22.69
N PRO A 80 4.07 24.33 -22.27
CA PRO A 80 3.49 25.54 -22.82
C PRO A 80 3.77 25.75 -24.33
N ARG A 81 4.94 25.34 -24.83
CA ARG A 81 5.26 25.37 -26.27
C ARG A 81 4.31 24.52 -27.10
N LEU A 82 3.83 23.42 -26.52
CA LEU A 82 2.86 22.48 -27.14
C LEU A 82 1.40 22.89 -26.85
N GLY A 83 1.18 23.91 -26.06
CA GLY A 83 -0.14 24.35 -25.59
C GLY A 83 -0.77 23.44 -24.56
N ILE A 84 0.02 22.59 -23.90
CA ILE A 84 -0.44 21.61 -22.91
C ILE A 84 -0.13 22.14 -21.52
N THR A 85 -1.13 22.29 -20.67
CA THR A 85 -0.96 22.66 -19.26
C THR A 85 -0.72 21.43 -18.39
N ARG A 86 -0.13 21.64 -17.20
CA ARG A 86 0.05 20.58 -16.21
C ARG A 86 -1.29 19.89 -15.83
N SER A 87 -2.36 20.67 -15.71
CA SER A 87 -3.69 20.15 -15.40
C SER A 87 -4.24 19.29 -16.54
N ALA A 88 -4.09 19.72 -17.79
CA ALA A 88 -4.50 18.95 -18.95
C ALA A 88 -3.73 17.62 -19.05
N MET A 89 -2.41 17.65 -18.83
CA MET A 89 -1.60 16.43 -18.78
C MET A 89 -2.11 15.48 -17.70
N ALA A 90 -2.30 15.95 -16.46
CA ALA A 90 -2.77 15.12 -15.35
C ALA A 90 -4.15 14.52 -15.62
N GLN A 91 -5.07 15.30 -16.19
CA GLN A 91 -6.41 14.83 -16.53
C GLN A 91 -6.37 13.72 -17.59
N GLN A 92 -5.57 13.91 -18.64
CA GLN A 92 -5.47 12.90 -19.71
C GLN A 92 -4.76 11.63 -19.24
N MET A 93 -3.74 11.75 -18.39
CA MET A 93 -3.14 10.60 -17.73
C MET A 93 -4.16 9.83 -16.87
N ASN A 94 -4.99 10.54 -16.09
CA ASN A 94 -6.03 9.89 -15.29
C ASN A 94 -7.04 9.15 -16.19
N ILE A 95 -7.42 9.71 -17.32
CA ILE A 95 -8.28 9.04 -18.31
C ILE A 95 -7.59 7.78 -18.84
N ALA A 96 -6.33 7.86 -19.20
CA ALA A 96 -5.57 6.74 -19.77
C ALA A 96 -5.27 5.64 -18.74
N THR A 97 -5.19 5.93 -17.43
CA THR A 97 -4.82 4.97 -16.39
C THR A 97 -6.01 4.45 -15.57
N SER A 98 -7.06 5.25 -15.40
CA SER A 98 -8.21 4.92 -14.54
C SER A 98 -9.52 4.84 -15.32
N GLY A 99 -9.51 5.27 -16.59
CA GLY A 99 -10.68 5.42 -17.42
C GLY A 99 -11.43 6.72 -17.16
N TYR A 100 -12.37 7.00 -18.05
CA TYR A 100 -13.24 8.16 -17.99
C TYR A 100 -14.68 7.77 -17.68
N ARG A 101 -15.26 8.34 -16.63
CA ARG A 101 -16.66 8.09 -16.28
C ARG A 101 -17.59 8.86 -17.21
N LEU A 102 -18.23 8.12 -18.11
CA LEU A 102 -19.20 8.67 -19.09
C LEU A 102 -20.55 8.99 -18.46
N GLY A 103 -20.96 8.21 -17.47
CA GLY A 103 -22.27 8.34 -16.84
C GLY A 103 -22.57 7.21 -15.88
N GLU A 104 -23.86 7.08 -15.54
CA GLU A 104 -24.37 6.03 -14.67
C GLU A 104 -25.53 5.32 -15.33
N PHE A 105 -25.52 4.00 -15.24
CA PHE A 105 -26.66 3.16 -15.62
C PHE A 105 -27.35 2.65 -14.36
N ARG A 106 -28.66 2.93 -14.27
CA ARG A 106 -29.47 2.44 -13.15
C ARG A 106 -30.03 1.06 -13.48
N TYR A 107 -29.61 0.07 -12.73
CA TYR A 107 -30.15 -1.27 -12.80
C TYR A 107 -30.85 -1.60 -11.47
N LYS A 108 -32.20 -1.57 -11.49
CA LYS A 108 -33.04 -1.73 -10.28
C LYS A 108 -32.68 -0.68 -9.21
N ASP A 109 -32.15 -1.14 -8.07
CA ASP A 109 -31.72 -0.37 -6.91
C ASP A 109 -30.24 0.04 -6.92
N ARG A 110 -29.48 -0.40 -7.95
CA ARG A 110 -28.03 -0.14 -8.08
C ARG A 110 -27.73 0.86 -9.19
N LEU A 111 -26.86 1.81 -8.87
CA LEU A 111 -26.22 2.70 -9.84
C LEU A 111 -24.89 2.08 -10.26
N MET A 112 -24.76 1.79 -11.54
CA MET A 112 -23.55 1.22 -12.13
C MET A 112 -22.85 2.29 -12.97
N PRO A 113 -21.56 2.62 -12.69
CA PRO A 113 -20.82 3.57 -13.50
C PRO A 113 -20.53 2.99 -14.88
N ILE A 114 -20.67 3.82 -15.91
CA ILE A 114 -20.21 3.53 -17.26
C ILE A 114 -18.84 4.16 -17.42
N LEU A 115 -17.81 3.34 -17.61
CA LEU A 115 -16.44 3.78 -17.79
C LEU A 115 -15.97 3.56 -19.22
N LEU A 116 -15.36 4.59 -19.81
CA LEU A 116 -14.56 4.46 -21.02
C LEU A 116 -13.12 4.16 -20.58
N VAL A 117 -12.60 3.01 -20.97
CA VAL A 117 -11.25 2.54 -20.64
C VAL A 117 -10.48 2.26 -21.92
N ASP A 118 -9.16 2.44 -21.87
CA ASP A 118 -8.28 2.01 -22.94
C ASP A 118 -8.18 0.48 -22.95
N GLU A 119 -8.14 -0.14 -24.11
CA GLU A 119 -8.02 -1.60 -24.27
C GLU A 119 -6.71 -2.12 -23.64
N ASN A 120 -5.67 -1.31 -23.64
CA ASN A 120 -4.34 -1.64 -23.10
C ASN A 120 -4.16 -1.28 -21.62
N LEU A 121 -5.21 -0.89 -20.91
CA LEU A 121 -5.16 -0.42 -19.51
C LEU A 121 -4.52 -1.43 -18.53
N THR A 122 -4.45 -2.71 -18.89
CA THR A 122 -3.91 -3.79 -18.05
C THR A 122 -2.39 -3.93 -18.14
N ASP A 123 -1.74 -3.33 -19.12
CA ASP A 123 -0.29 -3.41 -19.32
C ASP A 123 0.40 -2.08 -18.93
N PHE A 124 0.69 -1.93 -17.63
CA PHE A 124 1.40 -0.78 -17.08
C PHE A 124 2.93 -0.95 -17.13
N SER A 125 3.50 -0.93 -18.32
CA SER A 125 4.94 -0.80 -18.49
C SER A 125 5.36 0.68 -18.51
N LEU A 126 6.64 0.96 -18.21
CA LEU A 126 7.18 2.32 -18.33
C LEU A 126 7.11 2.85 -19.77
N ASP A 127 7.28 1.97 -20.75
CA ASP A 127 7.23 2.34 -22.17
C ASP A 127 5.82 2.72 -22.58
N ASN A 128 4.80 2.00 -22.08
CA ASN A 128 3.40 2.36 -22.28
C ASN A 128 3.06 3.68 -21.59
N LEU A 129 3.58 3.93 -20.39
CA LEU A 129 3.41 5.21 -19.70
C LEU A 129 3.98 6.37 -20.51
N ARG A 130 5.19 6.24 -21.07
CA ARG A 130 5.83 7.29 -21.90
C ARG A 130 5.05 7.61 -23.16
N SER A 131 4.43 6.59 -23.73
CA SER A 131 3.68 6.70 -25.01
C SER A 131 2.24 7.17 -24.86
N ILE A 132 1.73 7.40 -23.65
CA ILE A 132 0.35 7.89 -23.43
C ILE A 132 0.12 9.13 -24.29
N PRO A 133 -0.94 9.12 -25.15
CA PRO A 133 -1.23 10.24 -26.02
C PRO A 133 -1.81 11.43 -25.23
N ILE A 134 -1.18 12.59 -25.35
CA ILE A 134 -1.61 13.85 -24.76
C ILE A 134 -2.10 14.76 -25.87
N TYR A 135 -3.36 15.14 -25.81
CA TYR A 135 -4.02 15.99 -26.82
C TYR A 135 -3.83 17.46 -26.46
N SER A 136 -3.30 18.22 -27.41
CA SER A 136 -3.22 19.67 -27.35
C SER A 136 -4.55 20.31 -27.75
N PRO A 137 -4.90 21.51 -27.26
CA PRO A 137 -6.05 22.28 -27.73
C PRO A 137 -6.05 22.59 -29.24
N SER A 138 -4.88 22.53 -29.88
CA SER A 138 -4.74 22.65 -31.34
C SER A 138 -5.13 21.38 -32.13
N GLY A 139 -5.56 20.34 -31.47
CA GLY A 139 -5.90 19.03 -32.08
C GLY A 139 -4.70 18.12 -32.39
N LYS A 140 -3.48 18.54 -32.05
CA LYS A 140 -2.28 17.71 -32.20
C LYS A 140 -2.14 16.78 -31.01
N VAL A 141 -1.55 15.61 -31.25
CA VAL A 141 -1.30 14.57 -30.24
C VAL A 141 0.21 14.43 -30.02
N TYR A 142 0.61 14.39 -28.80
CA TYR A 142 2.01 14.24 -28.38
C TYR A 142 2.14 13.10 -27.35
N PRO A 143 3.15 12.26 -27.40
CA PRO A 143 3.40 11.29 -26.33
C PRO A 143 3.76 12.02 -25.03
N LEU A 144 3.41 11.42 -23.89
CA LEU A 144 3.63 12.01 -22.56
C LEU A 144 5.09 12.42 -22.33
N GLU A 145 6.05 11.65 -22.85
CA GLU A 145 7.49 11.97 -22.73
C GLU A 145 7.88 13.32 -23.33
N GLN A 146 7.16 13.81 -24.36
CA GLN A 146 7.42 15.13 -24.94
C GLN A 146 6.94 16.29 -24.09
N VAL A 147 6.09 16.02 -23.10
CA VAL A 147 5.52 17.02 -22.18
C VAL A 147 6.23 17.00 -20.81
N THR A 148 7.04 15.96 -20.59
CA THR A 148 7.74 15.73 -19.32
C THR A 148 9.24 16.02 -19.42
N GLU A 149 9.86 16.30 -18.28
CA GLU A 149 11.31 16.41 -18.15
C GLU A 149 11.93 15.04 -17.87
N ARG A 150 11.31 14.31 -16.94
CA ARG A 150 11.76 12.99 -16.47
C ARG A 150 10.60 12.24 -15.83
N PHE A 151 10.85 10.99 -15.54
CA PHE A 151 9.97 10.13 -14.77
C PHE A 151 10.69 9.75 -13.48
N ASP A 152 10.16 10.20 -12.35
CA ASP A 152 10.68 9.84 -11.04
C ASP A 152 10.07 8.50 -10.63
N PHE A 153 10.92 7.61 -10.11
CA PHE A 153 10.53 6.30 -9.59
C PHE A 153 10.67 6.29 -8.08
N ASP A 154 9.64 5.82 -7.40
CA ASP A 154 9.59 5.76 -5.94
C ASP A 154 8.75 4.56 -5.49
N TYR A 155 8.86 4.20 -4.21
CA TYR A 155 7.99 3.23 -3.56
C TYR A 155 7.12 3.92 -2.51
N ARG A 156 5.82 3.65 -2.52
CA ARG A 156 4.90 4.23 -1.54
C ARG A 156 3.93 3.20 -1.00
N TYR A 157 3.60 3.36 0.26
CA TYR A 157 2.53 2.57 0.86
C TYR A 157 1.16 3.08 0.40
N GLY A 158 0.30 2.14 -0.03
CA GLY A 158 -1.07 2.46 -0.45
C GLY A 158 -1.98 2.88 0.72
N VAL A 159 -1.62 2.45 1.93
CA VAL A 159 -2.35 2.75 3.17
C VAL A 159 -1.39 3.25 4.23
N VAL A 160 -1.70 4.38 4.86
CA VAL A 160 -0.98 4.93 6.01
C VAL A 160 -1.95 5.02 7.18
N LYS A 161 -1.82 4.12 8.15
CA LYS A 161 -2.66 4.13 9.36
C LYS A 161 -2.19 5.18 10.34
N ARG A 162 -3.13 5.72 11.11
CA ARG A 162 -2.86 6.67 12.18
C ARG A 162 -3.58 6.25 13.46
N TYR A 163 -2.90 6.48 14.58
CA TYR A 163 -3.46 6.36 15.92
C TYR A 163 -3.28 7.71 16.63
N ASN A 164 -4.34 8.26 17.17
CA ASN A 164 -4.32 9.59 17.80
C ASN A 164 -3.64 10.68 16.95
N ARG A 165 -3.90 10.69 15.63
CA ARG A 165 -3.33 11.61 14.62
C ARG A 165 -1.87 11.36 14.25
N GLU A 166 -1.12 10.54 14.98
CA GLU A 166 0.24 10.14 14.66
C GLU A 166 0.27 8.92 13.74
N ARG A 167 1.29 8.78 12.92
CA ARG A 167 1.44 7.60 12.07
C ARG A 167 1.77 6.39 12.93
N VAL A 168 1.13 5.27 12.64
CA VAL A 168 1.38 3.99 13.31
C VAL A 168 1.54 2.89 12.27
N MET A 169 2.64 2.16 12.35
CA MET A 169 2.82 0.92 11.59
C MET A 169 2.92 -0.25 12.58
N MET A 170 2.14 -1.29 12.35
CA MET A 170 2.05 -2.43 13.25
C MET A 170 2.72 -3.64 12.63
N ALA A 171 3.61 -4.30 13.37
CA ALA A 171 4.00 -5.67 13.11
C ALA A 171 2.89 -6.60 13.62
N GLN A 172 2.42 -7.49 12.77
CA GLN A 172 1.27 -8.34 12.99
C GLN A 172 1.64 -9.81 12.82
N CYS A 173 1.16 -10.67 13.70
CA CYS A 173 1.24 -12.12 13.54
C CYS A 173 0.05 -12.82 14.18
N ASP A 174 -0.21 -14.04 13.75
CA ASP A 174 -1.21 -14.91 14.35
C ASP A 174 -0.53 -16.18 14.95
N PRO A 175 -1.00 -16.71 16.10
CA PRO A 175 -0.48 -17.96 16.63
C PRO A 175 -0.71 -19.11 15.65
N VAL A 176 0.25 -20.02 15.54
CA VAL A 176 0.08 -21.24 14.76
C VAL A 176 -1.00 -22.14 15.40
N ARG A 177 -1.59 -23.00 14.61
CA ARG A 177 -2.68 -23.88 15.08
C ARG A 177 -2.22 -24.70 16.29
N GLY A 178 -2.94 -24.54 17.41
CA GLY A 178 -2.66 -25.23 18.66
C GLY A 178 -1.71 -24.51 19.61
N ALA A 179 -1.11 -23.40 19.21
CA ALA A 179 -0.32 -22.58 20.10
C ALA A 179 -1.20 -21.77 21.07
N ASN A 180 -0.66 -21.50 22.26
CA ASN A 180 -1.33 -20.65 23.24
C ASN A 180 -1.04 -19.18 22.93
N THR A 181 -2.08 -18.41 22.59
CA THR A 181 -1.98 -17.00 22.19
C THR A 181 -1.30 -16.12 23.26
N LYS A 182 -1.63 -16.32 24.54
CA LYS A 182 -1.03 -15.52 25.63
C LYS A 182 0.46 -15.79 25.79
N ARG A 183 0.88 -17.04 25.66
CA ARG A 183 2.29 -17.42 25.73
C ARG A 183 3.06 -16.90 24.54
N ALA A 184 2.52 -17.07 23.33
CA ALA A 184 3.11 -16.56 22.09
C ALA A 184 3.24 -15.03 22.15
N PHE A 185 2.21 -14.31 22.62
CA PHE A 185 2.27 -12.87 22.82
C PHE A 185 3.37 -12.45 23.80
N ALA A 186 3.44 -13.11 24.97
CA ALA A 186 4.43 -12.78 26.00
C ALA A 186 5.87 -12.93 25.48
N GLU A 187 6.13 -13.99 24.71
CA GLU A 187 7.43 -14.24 24.09
C GLU A 187 7.74 -13.19 23.01
N VAL A 188 6.80 -12.92 22.10
CA VAL A 188 6.96 -11.89 21.06
C VAL A 188 7.21 -10.52 21.66
N PHE A 189 6.40 -10.11 22.65
CA PHE A 189 6.50 -8.80 23.28
C PHE A 189 7.83 -8.63 24.02
N SER A 190 8.21 -9.60 24.86
CA SER A 190 9.46 -9.55 25.61
C SER A 190 10.69 -9.44 24.71
N ARG A 191 10.71 -10.18 23.61
CA ARG A 191 11.83 -10.12 22.68
C ARG A 191 11.88 -8.81 21.91
N ILE A 192 10.74 -8.31 21.42
CA ILE A 192 10.69 -7.03 20.72
C ILE A 192 11.10 -5.89 21.66
N GLU A 193 10.62 -5.88 22.91
CA GLU A 193 10.97 -4.87 23.90
C GLU A 193 12.48 -4.86 24.23
N SER A 194 13.11 -6.03 24.25
CA SER A 194 14.55 -6.14 24.56
C SER A 194 15.47 -5.91 23.37
N GLU A 195 15.05 -6.27 22.16
CA GLU A 195 15.90 -6.27 20.97
C GLU A 195 15.71 -5.03 20.08
N VAL A 196 14.50 -4.42 20.07
CA VAL A 196 14.21 -3.23 19.24
C VAL A 196 14.47 -1.95 20.03
N ARG A 197 15.42 -1.15 19.54
CA ARG A 197 15.72 0.17 20.14
C ARG A 197 14.91 1.25 19.44
N LEU A 198 14.08 1.95 20.22
CA LEU A 198 13.27 3.06 19.71
C LEU A 198 14.12 4.34 19.65
N PRO A 199 14.17 5.03 18.51
CA PRO A 199 14.73 6.37 18.42
C PRO A 199 13.92 7.39 19.23
N GLU A 200 14.49 8.57 19.46
CA GLU A 200 13.79 9.68 20.13
C GLU A 200 12.55 10.10 19.31
N GLY A 201 11.44 10.32 19.99
CA GLY A 201 10.15 10.67 19.36
C GLY A 201 9.35 9.49 18.81
N TYR A 202 9.81 8.24 19.04
CA TYR A 202 9.06 7.03 18.66
C TYR A 202 8.60 6.30 19.91
N THR A 203 7.40 5.72 19.83
CA THR A 203 6.82 4.91 20.90
C THR A 203 6.31 3.58 20.37
N MET A 204 6.33 2.57 21.24
CA MET A 204 5.76 1.26 20.96
C MET A 204 4.48 1.07 21.76
N LYS A 205 3.46 0.51 21.15
CA LYS A 205 2.18 0.21 21.79
C LYS A 205 1.64 -1.16 21.35
N VAL A 206 1.03 -1.87 22.28
CA VAL A 206 0.31 -3.12 22.01
C VAL A 206 -1.09 -2.81 21.48
N PHE A 207 -1.48 -3.53 20.45
CA PHE A 207 -2.81 -3.52 19.83
C PHE A 207 -3.33 -4.96 19.73
N GLY A 208 -4.43 -5.18 19.01
CA GLY A 208 -4.98 -6.52 18.81
C GLY A 208 -5.84 -7.01 19.97
N GLU A 209 -5.93 -8.32 20.14
CA GLU A 209 -6.77 -8.94 21.18
C GLU A 209 -6.32 -8.60 22.60
N GLN A 210 -5.06 -8.24 22.79
CA GLN A 210 -4.50 -7.93 24.10
C GLN A 210 -4.86 -6.53 24.60
N GLN A 211 -5.16 -5.59 23.71
CA GLN A 211 -5.56 -4.23 24.09
C GLN A 211 -6.89 -4.20 24.87
N SER A 212 -7.77 -5.21 24.67
CA SER A 212 -9.08 -5.29 25.32
C SER A 212 -9.04 -5.91 26.71
N GLN A 213 -7.85 -6.26 27.23
CA GLN A 213 -7.68 -6.92 28.53
C GLN A 213 -7.04 -6.00 29.61
N GLU A 214 -6.69 -4.76 29.26
CA GLU A 214 -6.33 -3.67 30.17
C GLU A 214 -7.55 -2.76 30.42
#